data_c0383350710f840a2f3f6368ca360fdb
#
_entry.id   c0383350710f840a2f3f6368ca360fdb
#
_cell.length_a   1.000
_cell.length_b   1.000
_cell.length_c   1.000
_cell.angle_alpha   90.00
_cell.angle_beta   90.00
_cell.angle_gamma   90.00
#
_symmetry.space_group_name_H-M   'P 1'
#
loop_
_entity.id
_entity.type
_entity.pdbx_description
1 polymer ?
#
loop_
_entity_poly.entity_id
_entity_poly.type
_entity_poly.pdbx_seq_one_letter_code
_entity_poly.pdbx_strand_id
1 'polypeptide(L)'
;MEFIDGLAKPNKTIRKHTKETLKVFDDILKLYGNQFNEDGKELIRLAIKYHDYGKMNRLFQEKITNQKRVDGEIYHNFLSPFFLSGVKEKLISEYGGEIGNLYYNIVCTSIYYHHIREENFTDKKLLDYVKENIIDYLPNNVFYKVDVNNFVRNKNLLFT
;
A
#
# COMPACT_ATOMS: atom_id res chain seq x y z
N MET A 1 -18.50 14.38 -1.67
CA MET A 1 -17.36 14.06 -0.78
C MET A 1 -16.08 14.12 -1.62
N GLU A 2 -15.29 15.16 -1.46
CA GLU A 2 -14.03 15.30 -2.20
C GLU A 2 -13.06 14.21 -1.76
N PHE A 3 -12.69 13.38 -2.68
CA PHE A 3 -11.65 12.38 -2.51
C PHE A 3 -10.29 13.08 -2.65
N ILE A 4 -9.59 13.27 -1.55
CA ILE A 4 -8.23 13.80 -1.61
C ILE A 4 -7.33 12.72 -2.18
N ASP A 5 -6.97 12.89 -3.43
CA ASP A 5 -6.09 12.00 -4.16
C ASP A 5 -4.68 12.60 -4.16
N GLY A 6 -3.76 11.96 -3.45
CA GLY A 6 -2.36 12.35 -3.43
C GLY A 6 -1.67 12.15 -4.77
N LEU A 7 -0.56 12.83 -4.98
CA LEU A 7 0.29 12.67 -6.16
C LEU A 7 1.15 11.40 -6.04
N ALA A 8 1.17 10.58 -7.09
CA ALA A 8 2.10 9.45 -7.24
C ALA A 8 3.41 9.87 -7.91
N LYS A 9 3.30 10.83 -8.84
CA LYS A 9 4.38 11.43 -9.63
C LYS A 9 4.03 12.89 -9.87
N PRO A 10 4.98 13.74 -10.29
CA PRO A 10 4.62 15.08 -10.76
C PRO A 10 3.49 14.99 -11.81
N ASN A 11 2.43 15.73 -11.61
CA ASN A 11 1.26 15.80 -12.50
C ASN A 11 0.46 14.49 -12.67
N LYS A 12 0.64 13.50 -11.80
CA LYS A 12 -0.13 12.25 -11.84
C LYS A 12 -0.58 11.84 -10.45
N THR A 13 -1.89 11.69 -10.25
CA THR A 13 -2.45 11.23 -8.97
C THR A 13 -2.23 9.73 -8.75
N ILE A 14 -2.28 9.30 -7.48
CA ILE A 14 -2.21 7.87 -7.10
C ILE A 14 -3.33 7.10 -7.79
N ARG A 15 -4.54 7.61 -7.80
CA ARG A 15 -5.68 6.97 -8.48
C ARG A 15 -5.43 6.76 -9.97
N LYS A 16 -4.96 7.79 -10.68
CA LYS A 16 -4.66 7.69 -12.11
C LYS A 16 -3.56 6.67 -12.37
N HIS A 17 -2.48 6.72 -11.59
CA HIS A 17 -1.37 5.77 -11.70
C HIS A 17 -1.84 4.33 -11.45
N THR A 18 -2.60 4.10 -10.39
CA THR A 18 -3.16 2.78 -10.05
C THR A 18 -4.05 2.24 -11.18
N LYS A 19 -4.93 3.09 -11.73
CA LYS A 19 -5.81 2.70 -12.85
C LYS A 19 -5.01 2.30 -14.09
N GLU A 20 -3.96 3.04 -14.43
CA GLU A 20 -3.07 2.71 -15.54
C GLU A 20 -2.34 1.37 -15.30
N THR A 21 -1.86 1.14 -14.07
CA THR A 21 -1.17 -0.12 -13.73
C THR A 21 -2.12 -1.32 -13.77
N LEU A 22 -3.35 -1.16 -13.28
CA LEU A 22 -4.38 -2.20 -13.39
C LEU A 22 -4.72 -2.53 -14.85
N LYS A 23 -4.77 -1.52 -15.72
CA LYS A 23 -4.98 -1.73 -17.16
C LYS A 23 -3.84 -2.55 -17.78
N VAL A 24 -2.60 -2.25 -17.43
CA VAL A 24 -1.44 -3.06 -17.88
C VAL A 24 -1.60 -4.52 -17.42
N PHE A 25 -2.00 -4.74 -16.18
CA PHE A 25 -2.26 -6.09 -15.68
C PHE A 25 -3.40 -6.79 -16.45
N ASP A 26 -4.48 -6.09 -16.76
CA ASP A 26 -5.57 -6.63 -17.59
C ASP A 26 -5.08 -7.02 -18.98
N ASP A 27 -4.18 -6.25 -19.60
CA ASP A 27 -3.58 -6.59 -20.88
C ASP A 27 -2.65 -7.81 -20.79
N ILE A 28 -1.91 -7.95 -19.69
CA ILE A 28 -1.14 -9.17 -19.40
C ILE A 28 -2.06 -10.39 -19.26
N LEU A 29 -3.19 -10.25 -18.58
CA LEU A 29 -4.15 -11.35 -18.40
C LEU A 29 -4.82 -11.79 -19.71
N LYS A 30 -4.98 -10.91 -20.70
CA LYS A 30 -5.46 -11.30 -22.04
C LYS A 30 -4.50 -12.26 -22.75
N LEU A 31 -3.18 -12.11 -22.50
CA LEU A 31 -2.14 -12.92 -23.12
C LEU A 31 -1.80 -14.18 -22.31
N TYR A 32 -1.80 -14.07 -21.00
CA TYR A 32 -1.26 -15.09 -20.08
C TYR A 32 -2.23 -15.48 -18.95
N GLY A 33 -3.52 -15.12 -19.04
CA GLY A 33 -4.48 -15.25 -17.95
C GLY A 33 -4.73 -16.69 -17.47
N ASN A 34 -4.57 -17.68 -18.36
CA ASN A 34 -4.67 -19.10 -18.04
C ASN A 34 -3.48 -19.64 -17.20
N GLN A 35 -2.43 -18.88 -17.04
CA GLN A 35 -1.29 -19.22 -16.14
C GLN A 35 -1.54 -18.78 -14.68
N PHE A 36 -2.59 -18.02 -14.44
CA PHE A 36 -2.98 -17.54 -13.11
C PHE A 36 -4.32 -18.16 -12.70
N ASN A 37 -4.40 -18.67 -11.48
CA ASN A 37 -5.71 -19.00 -10.91
C ASN A 37 -6.46 -17.73 -10.48
N GLU A 38 -7.77 -17.84 -10.22
CA GLU A 38 -8.60 -16.67 -9.90
C GLU A 38 -8.16 -15.98 -8.60
N ASP A 39 -7.78 -16.74 -7.58
CA ASP A 39 -7.26 -16.19 -6.33
C ASP A 39 -5.97 -15.39 -6.56
N GLY A 40 -5.04 -15.93 -7.35
CA GLY A 40 -3.81 -15.23 -7.72
C GLY A 40 -4.07 -13.91 -8.46
N LYS A 41 -5.04 -13.89 -9.38
CA LYS A 41 -5.45 -12.65 -10.07
C LYS A 41 -5.97 -11.62 -9.08
N GLU A 42 -6.82 -12.03 -8.14
CA GLU A 42 -7.39 -11.13 -7.12
C GLU A 42 -6.29 -10.56 -6.21
N LEU A 43 -5.36 -11.41 -5.73
CA LEU A 43 -4.27 -10.96 -4.86
C LEU A 43 -3.33 -9.98 -5.56
N ILE A 44 -3.03 -10.20 -6.85
CA ILE A 44 -2.23 -9.27 -7.64
C ILE A 44 -2.97 -7.93 -7.81
N ARG A 45 -4.27 -7.96 -8.10
CA ARG A 45 -5.09 -6.74 -8.20
C ARG A 45 -5.08 -5.94 -6.90
N LEU A 46 -5.22 -6.61 -5.76
CA LEU A 46 -5.15 -5.98 -4.45
C LEU A 46 -3.77 -5.35 -4.20
N ALA A 47 -2.69 -6.07 -4.50
CA ALA A 47 -1.34 -5.55 -4.37
C ALA A 47 -1.13 -4.30 -5.24
N ILE A 48 -1.53 -4.33 -6.51
CA ILE A 48 -1.46 -3.19 -7.43
C ILE A 48 -2.30 -2.01 -6.90
N LYS A 49 -3.50 -2.28 -6.40
CA LYS A 49 -4.40 -1.23 -5.92
C LYS A 49 -3.80 -0.44 -4.75
N TYR A 50 -3.10 -1.11 -3.86
CA TYR A 50 -2.64 -0.51 -2.61
C TYR A 50 -1.13 -0.20 -2.55
N HIS A 51 -0.31 -0.64 -3.52
CA HIS A 51 1.15 -0.52 -3.43
C HIS A 51 1.67 0.90 -3.21
N ASP A 52 0.97 1.88 -3.74
CA ASP A 52 1.37 3.29 -3.71
C ASP A 52 0.65 4.14 -2.65
N TYR A 53 -0.24 3.56 -1.84
CA TYR A 53 -1.01 4.33 -0.85
C TYR A 53 -0.11 4.99 0.20
N GLY A 54 1.04 4.41 0.52
CA GLY A 54 2.03 5.03 1.40
C GLY A 54 2.60 6.35 0.89
N LYS A 55 2.41 6.69 -0.39
CA LYS A 55 2.73 8.02 -0.94
C LYS A 55 1.82 9.12 -0.39
N MET A 56 0.68 8.79 0.19
CA MET A 56 -0.20 9.72 0.89
C MET A 56 0.36 10.07 2.28
N ASN A 57 1.64 10.35 2.37
CA ASN A 57 2.26 10.89 3.57
C ASN A 57 2.77 12.31 3.30
N ARG A 58 2.78 13.13 4.34
CA ARG A 58 3.09 14.55 4.25
C ARG A 58 4.44 14.82 3.57
N LEU A 59 5.50 14.14 4.00
CA LEU A 59 6.85 14.41 3.46
C LEU A 59 6.97 14.03 1.98
N PHE A 60 6.34 12.93 1.55
CA PHE A 60 6.33 12.59 0.13
C PHE A 60 5.54 13.62 -0.70
N GLN A 61 4.36 14.06 -0.22
CA GLN A 61 3.56 15.04 -0.93
C GLN A 61 4.26 16.40 -1.01
N GLU A 62 4.91 16.85 0.07
CA GLU A 62 5.73 18.07 0.07
C GLU A 62 6.91 17.97 -0.92
N LYS A 63 7.62 16.84 -0.93
CA LYS A 63 8.72 16.58 -1.86
C LYS A 63 8.28 16.69 -3.32
N ILE A 64 7.18 16.02 -3.67
CA ILE A 64 6.73 15.95 -5.06
C ILE A 64 6.10 17.26 -5.53
N THR A 65 5.41 17.97 -4.65
CA THR A 65 4.77 19.25 -4.94
C THR A 65 5.81 20.36 -5.11
N ASN A 66 6.78 20.41 -4.20
CA ASN A 66 7.80 21.45 -4.19
C ASN A 66 9.03 21.12 -5.05
N GLN A 67 9.12 19.89 -5.57
CA GLN A 67 10.26 19.36 -6.33
C GLN A 67 11.60 19.54 -5.58
N LYS A 68 11.57 19.40 -4.26
CA LYS A 68 12.73 19.53 -3.36
C LYS A 68 12.91 18.26 -2.56
N ARG A 69 14.18 17.95 -2.26
CA ARG A 69 14.50 16.87 -1.33
C ARG A 69 13.94 17.18 0.05
N VAL A 70 13.41 16.16 0.70
CA VAL A 70 12.91 16.21 2.09
C VAL A 70 13.67 15.18 2.90
N ASP A 71 14.21 15.60 4.05
CA ASP A 71 14.94 14.69 4.94
C ASP A 71 13.98 13.92 5.85
N GLY A 72 14.39 12.70 6.23
CA GLY A 72 13.62 11.86 7.16
C GLY A 72 12.44 11.11 6.53
N GLU A 73 12.28 11.14 5.22
CA GLU A 73 11.23 10.39 4.53
C GLU A 73 11.44 8.87 4.71
N ILE A 74 10.38 8.17 5.10
CA ILE A 74 10.28 6.71 5.00
C ILE A 74 9.62 6.37 3.67
N TYR A 75 10.20 5.43 2.94
CA TYR A 75 9.70 5.04 1.62
C TYR A 75 8.30 4.44 1.68
N HIS A 76 7.49 4.77 0.68
CA HIS A 76 6.08 4.41 0.63
C HIS A 76 5.80 2.90 0.65
N ASN A 77 6.71 2.08 0.15
CA ASN A 77 6.55 0.62 0.18
C ASN A 77 6.47 0.07 1.63
N PHE A 78 7.15 0.70 2.59
CA PHE A 78 7.04 0.36 4.01
C PHE A 78 5.77 0.94 4.68
N LEU A 79 5.16 1.95 4.08
CA LEU A 79 4.00 2.65 4.61
C LEU A 79 2.68 2.13 4.04
N SER A 80 2.66 1.68 2.79
CA SER A 80 1.45 1.23 2.09
C SER A 80 0.69 0.12 2.82
N PRO A 81 1.33 -0.87 3.46
CA PRO A 81 0.62 -1.91 4.21
C PRO A 81 -0.26 -1.41 5.36
N PHE A 82 0.01 -0.24 5.91
CA PHE A 82 -0.84 0.36 6.96
C PHE A 82 -2.26 0.71 6.47
N PHE A 83 -2.49 0.76 5.17
CA PHE A 83 -3.79 1.02 4.55
C PHE A 83 -4.62 -0.25 4.27
N LEU A 84 -4.17 -1.42 4.68
CA LEU A 84 -4.74 -2.71 4.30
C LEU A 84 -5.73 -3.33 5.31
N SER A 85 -6.14 -2.62 6.35
CA SER A 85 -7.04 -3.20 7.37
C SER A 85 -8.36 -3.72 6.76
N GLY A 86 -8.98 -2.96 5.87
CA GLY A 86 -10.20 -3.39 5.18
C GLY A 86 -9.98 -4.57 4.22
N VAL A 87 -8.79 -4.72 3.66
CA VAL A 87 -8.41 -5.89 2.83
C VAL A 87 -8.33 -7.15 3.67
N LYS A 88 -7.77 -7.06 4.87
CA LYS A 88 -7.72 -8.18 5.81
C LYS A 88 -9.11 -8.70 6.16
N GLU A 89 -10.00 -7.81 6.54
CA GLU A 89 -11.39 -8.14 6.88
C GLU A 89 -12.11 -8.82 5.69
N LYS A 90 -11.93 -8.27 4.48
CA LYS A 90 -12.48 -8.83 3.24
C LYS A 90 -11.98 -10.26 2.99
N LEU A 91 -10.67 -10.46 3.00
CA LEU A 91 -10.06 -11.77 2.70
C LEU A 91 -10.45 -12.83 3.74
N ILE A 92 -10.51 -12.48 5.02
CA ILE A 92 -10.96 -13.41 6.06
C ILE A 92 -12.44 -13.77 5.87
N SER A 93 -13.27 -12.81 5.49
CA SER A 93 -14.70 -13.04 5.21
C SER A 93 -14.92 -13.96 4.01
N GLU A 94 -14.13 -13.80 2.96
CA GLU A 94 -14.27 -14.58 1.71
C GLU A 94 -13.67 -15.98 1.79
N TYR A 95 -12.51 -16.13 2.42
CA TYR A 95 -11.71 -17.36 2.38
C TYR A 95 -11.58 -18.09 3.74
N GLY A 96 -12.13 -17.52 4.80
CA GLY A 96 -11.98 -18.03 6.17
C GLY A 96 -10.71 -17.53 6.84
N GLY A 97 -10.61 -17.78 8.16
CA GLY A 97 -9.54 -17.19 8.98
C GLY A 97 -8.13 -17.59 8.58
N GLU A 98 -7.89 -18.86 8.30
CA GLU A 98 -6.56 -19.37 7.97
C GLU A 98 -6.10 -18.92 6.56
N ILE A 99 -6.88 -19.24 5.54
CA ILE A 99 -6.57 -18.88 4.15
C ILE A 99 -6.60 -17.36 3.96
N GLY A 100 -7.59 -16.66 4.52
CA GLY A 100 -7.70 -15.22 4.43
C GLY A 100 -6.50 -14.50 5.04
N ASN A 101 -5.98 -14.97 6.18
CA ASN A 101 -4.75 -14.42 6.77
C ASN A 101 -3.52 -14.72 5.90
N LEU A 102 -3.40 -15.91 5.34
CA LEU A 102 -2.32 -16.24 4.41
C LEU A 102 -2.33 -15.31 3.19
N TYR A 103 -3.48 -15.13 2.57
CA TYR A 103 -3.64 -14.24 1.41
C TYR A 103 -3.35 -12.78 1.76
N TYR A 104 -3.81 -12.34 2.92
CA TYR A 104 -3.45 -11.02 3.42
C TYR A 104 -1.94 -10.84 3.58
N ASN A 105 -1.24 -11.83 4.16
CA ASN A 105 0.21 -11.79 4.31
C ASN A 105 0.94 -11.78 2.95
N ILE A 106 0.40 -12.48 1.94
CA ILE A 106 0.93 -12.43 0.56
C ILE A 106 0.83 -11.01 0.00
N VAL A 107 -0.33 -10.37 0.14
CA VAL A 107 -0.54 -8.99 -0.34
C VAL A 107 0.40 -8.01 0.39
N CYS A 108 0.48 -8.09 1.73
CA CYS A 108 1.39 -7.27 2.52
C CYS A 108 2.84 -7.42 2.08
N THR A 109 3.30 -8.67 1.94
CA THR A 109 4.68 -8.99 1.53
C THR A 109 4.98 -8.44 0.14
N SER A 110 4.06 -8.63 -0.81
CA SER A 110 4.19 -8.11 -2.18
C SER A 110 4.34 -6.59 -2.21
N ILE A 111 3.53 -5.90 -1.41
CA ILE A 111 3.58 -4.43 -1.32
C ILE A 111 4.84 -3.96 -0.59
N TYR A 112 5.21 -4.61 0.50
CA TYR A 112 6.39 -4.23 1.29
C TYR A 112 7.68 -4.33 0.47
N TYR A 113 7.80 -5.34 -0.38
CA TYR A 113 8.99 -5.63 -1.18
C TYR A 113 8.88 -5.25 -2.66
N HIS A 114 7.86 -4.51 -3.09
CA HIS A 114 7.76 -4.11 -4.50
C HIS A 114 8.89 -3.15 -4.94
N HIS A 115 9.59 -2.53 -3.99
CA HIS A 115 10.88 -1.89 -4.18
C HIS A 115 11.95 -2.59 -3.35
N ILE A 116 13.11 -2.83 -3.94
CA ILE A 116 14.29 -3.31 -3.21
C ILE A 116 14.92 -2.11 -2.50
N ARG A 117 14.59 -1.95 -1.21
CA ARG A 117 15.10 -0.86 -0.38
C ARG A 117 15.50 -1.38 0.98
N GLU A 118 16.58 -0.82 1.53
CA GLU A 118 17.01 -1.11 2.89
C GLU A 118 16.14 -0.35 3.90
N GLU A 119 15.79 -1.04 4.99
CA GLU A 119 15.18 -0.42 6.14
C GLU A 119 16.23 0.37 6.91
N ASN A 120 16.05 1.68 7.00
CA ASN A 120 16.92 2.59 7.74
C ASN A 120 16.21 3.22 8.96
N PHE A 121 15.27 2.51 9.53
CA PHE A 121 14.44 2.97 10.64
C PHE A 121 14.22 1.85 11.67
N THR A 122 13.97 2.24 12.92
CA THR A 122 13.48 1.35 13.97
C THR A 122 11.97 1.23 13.91
N ASP A 123 11.41 0.21 14.56
CA ASP A 123 9.97 0.01 14.68
C ASP A 123 9.26 1.23 15.28
N LYS A 124 9.85 1.80 16.34
CA LYS A 124 9.35 3.03 16.96
C LYS A 124 9.34 4.19 15.98
N LYS A 125 10.43 4.40 15.24
CA LYS A 125 10.51 5.47 14.24
C LYS A 125 9.48 5.31 13.14
N LEU A 126 9.22 4.08 12.70
CA LEU A 126 8.18 3.79 11.71
C LEU A 126 6.79 4.17 12.24
N LEU A 127 6.45 3.75 13.47
CA LEU A 127 5.15 4.05 14.07
C LEU A 127 4.95 5.54 14.33
N ASP A 128 5.96 6.23 14.85
CA ASP A 128 5.94 7.68 15.04
C ASP A 128 5.76 8.40 13.70
N TYR A 129 6.46 7.96 12.67
CA TYR A 129 6.32 8.51 11.31
C TYR A 129 4.91 8.35 10.75
N VAL A 130 4.32 7.17 10.88
CA VAL A 130 2.95 6.90 10.40
C VAL A 130 1.96 7.80 11.13
N LYS A 131 2.10 7.95 12.45
CA LYS A 131 1.24 8.84 13.22
C LYS A 131 1.34 10.29 12.73
N GLU A 132 2.54 10.85 12.69
CA GLU A 132 2.76 12.26 12.37
C GLU A 132 2.52 12.61 10.89
N ASN A 133 2.91 11.74 9.98
CA ASN A 133 2.91 12.06 8.55
C ASN A 133 1.77 11.43 7.74
N ILE A 134 1.00 10.53 8.34
CA ILE A 134 -0.16 9.91 7.71
C ILE A 134 -1.43 10.22 8.51
N ILE A 135 -1.51 9.77 9.77
CA ILE A 135 -2.75 9.88 10.55
C ILE A 135 -3.08 11.33 10.86
N ASP A 136 -2.13 12.10 11.37
CA ASP A 136 -2.33 13.51 11.72
C ASP A 136 -2.42 14.41 10.47
N TYR A 137 -1.91 13.95 9.34
CA TYR A 137 -1.90 14.69 8.08
C TYR A 137 -3.15 14.47 7.23
N LEU A 138 -3.62 13.22 7.11
CA LEU A 138 -4.80 12.91 6.32
C LEU A 138 -6.05 13.38 7.06
N PRO A 139 -7.00 14.03 6.37
CA PRO A 139 -8.29 14.37 6.99
C PRO A 139 -8.98 13.08 7.46
N ASN A 140 -9.78 13.20 8.52
CA ASN A 140 -10.63 12.13 9.04
C ASN A 140 -11.63 11.69 7.96
N ASN A 141 -11.16 10.95 6.98
CA ASN A 141 -11.94 10.50 5.84
C ASN A 141 -12.09 8.97 5.90
N VAL A 142 -13.34 8.54 5.75
CA VAL A 142 -13.75 7.12 5.80
C VAL A 142 -13.01 6.26 4.76
N PHE A 143 -12.47 6.84 3.70
CA PHE A 143 -11.79 6.12 2.62
C PHE A 143 -10.35 5.68 2.93
N TYR A 144 -9.73 6.27 3.95
CA TYR A 144 -8.35 5.96 4.33
C TYR A 144 -8.29 5.45 5.77
N LYS A 145 -8.72 4.21 5.93
CA LYS A 145 -8.59 3.56 7.24
C LYS A 145 -7.15 3.11 7.44
N VAL A 146 -6.36 3.96 8.06
CA VAL A 146 -5.00 3.64 8.47
C VAL A 146 -5.03 3.01 9.85
N ASP A 147 -4.48 1.82 9.97
CA ASP A 147 -4.40 1.11 11.24
C ASP A 147 -2.95 1.00 11.68
N VAL A 148 -2.58 1.76 12.71
CA VAL A 148 -1.25 1.68 13.36
C VAL A 148 -0.98 0.32 13.99
N ASN A 149 -2.01 -0.42 14.38
CA ASN A 149 -1.87 -1.77 14.92
C ASN A 149 -1.58 -2.79 13.82
N ASN A 150 -1.75 -2.42 12.55
CA ASN A 150 -1.37 -3.22 11.41
C ASN A 150 0.14 -3.11 11.14
N PHE A 151 0.92 -3.38 12.19
CA PHE A 151 2.36 -3.35 12.12
C PHE A 151 2.87 -4.55 11.33
N VAL A 152 3.38 -4.27 10.13
CA VAL A 152 3.60 -5.27 9.09
C VAL A 152 4.85 -6.10 9.33
N ARG A 153 5.87 -5.51 9.93
CA ARG A 153 7.24 -6.05 9.95
C ARG A 153 7.35 -7.46 10.54
N ASN A 154 6.71 -7.69 11.69
CA ASN A 154 6.85 -8.96 12.42
C ASN A 154 5.61 -9.84 12.42
N LYS A 155 4.48 -9.35 11.90
CA LYS A 155 3.18 -10.01 12.04
C LYS A 155 2.53 -10.44 10.74
N ASN A 156 2.82 -9.75 9.64
CA ASN A 156 2.07 -9.89 8.39
C ASN A 156 2.96 -10.20 7.17
N LEU A 157 4.28 -10.26 7.34
CA LEU A 157 5.18 -10.64 6.25
C LEU A 157 5.43 -12.14 6.25
N LEU A 158 5.51 -12.73 5.06
CA LEU A 158 5.85 -14.14 4.89
C LEU A 158 7.33 -14.43 5.15
N PHE A 159 8.17 -13.41 4.96
CA PHE A 159 9.62 -13.46 5.17
C PHE A 159 10.02 -12.35 6.14
N THR A 160 10.79 -12.72 7.12
CA THR A 160 11.38 -11.80 8.11
C THR A 160 12.89 -11.91 8.07
#